data_31f3500d3bcc2eb63c1cfdac1137952a
#
_entry.id   31f3500d3bcc2eb63c1cfdac1137952a
#
_cell.length_a   1.000
_cell.length_b   1.000
_cell.length_c   1.000
_cell.angle_alpha   90.00
_cell.angle_beta   90.00
_cell.angle_gamma   90.00
#
_symmetry.space_group_name_H-M   'P 1'
#
loop_
_entity.id
_entity.type
_entity.pdbx_description
1 polymer ?
#
loop_
_entity_poly.entity_id
_entity_poly.type
_entity_poly.pdbx_seq_one_letter_code
_entity_poly.pdbx_strand_id
1 'polypeptide(L)'
;THYFSSTKSEKIALFNNVARTADESCIIFTTYHSLRRVVDAGIDIDVAYFDEAHNACTKQFFVPVAACSNFADRSFFFTATPRQSRRHDRGMNNTTVFGNVICNVPAPELINNGSIIPPVVVGIETNADRTKDSAAQIDADTVSNIIDNLDDNQAAKVLVAAPSSRVLGRMLGQSDMIQQLKDRDYHVLHITSKFGAYVDDRKVNREEFFNTLTAWGSDPSKKFVVFHYSILSEGINVPGLTHCILLRNLNVVEMAQTIGRVIRIDRNDAADIASGKLTPGQCQFYRKSCGFVSVPVHNNYGAATIKRLQNVVDAIFVKGIPPLALV
;
A
#
# COMPACT_ATOMS: atom_id res chain seq x y z
N THR A 1 13.47 27.60 10.66
CA THR A 1 13.26 26.63 9.58
C THR A 1 12.54 27.34 8.43
N HIS A 2 13.16 27.36 7.26
CA HIS A 2 12.62 27.98 6.07
C HIS A 2 12.05 26.90 5.15
N TYR A 3 10.85 27.10 4.60
CA TYR A 3 10.20 26.19 3.67
C TYR A 3 10.17 26.78 2.26
N PHE A 4 10.48 25.95 1.28
CA PHE A 4 10.49 26.33 -0.11
C PHE A 4 9.94 25.19 -0.97
N SER A 5 9.14 25.50 -1.97
CA SER A 5 8.61 24.52 -2.94
C SER A 5 8.86 25.02 -4.36
N SER A 6 9.54 24.22 -5.17
CA SER A 6 9.79 24.53 -6.59
C SER A 6 10.09 23.28 -7.40
N THR A 7 9.74 23.32 -8.68
CA THR A 7 10.17 22.35 -9.69
C THR A 7 11.24 22.92 -10.65
N LYS A 8 11.79 24.12 -10.37
CA LYS A 8 12.83 24.76 -11.18
C LYS A 8 14.20 24.51 -10.58
N SER A 9 15.09 23.88 -11.34
CA SER A 9 16.44 23.50 -10.89
C SER A 9 17.25 24.70 -10.38
N GLU A 10 17.16 25.85 -11.05
CA GLU A 10 17.88 27.07 -10.63
C GLU A 10 17.43 27.58 -9.25
N LYS A 11 16.13 27.43 -8.94
CA LYS A 11 15.60 27.82 -7.63
C LYS A 11 16.00 26.83 -6.54
N ILE A 12 16.09 25.54 -6.86
CA ILE A 12 16.59 24.49 -5.94
C ILE A 12 18.05 24.78 -5.62
N ALA A 13 18.87 25.05 -6.63
CA ALA A 13 20.28 25.41 -6.47
C ALA A 13 20.45 26.68 -5.62
N LEU A 14 19.68 27.73 -5.90
CA LEU A 14 19.73 28.98 -5.14
C LEU A 14 19.38 28.75 -3.65
N PHE A 15 18.31 28.01 -3.36
CA PHE A 15 17.90 27.71 -1.99
C PHE A 15 18.99 26.93 -1.24
N ASN A 16 19.58 25.91 -1.88
CA ASN A 16 20.69 25.15 -1.31
C ASN A 16 21.91 26.02 -1.04
N ASN A 17 22.28 26.92 -1.95
CA ASN A 17 23.41 27.84 -1.78
C ASN A 17 23.16 28.81 -0.63
N VAL A 18 21.94 29.32 -0.47
CA VAL A 18 21.58 30.18 0.66
C VAL A 18 21.74 29.44 1.99
N ALA A 19 21.23 28.21 2.08
CA ALA A 19 21.38 27.39 3.29
C ALA A 19 22.86 27.14 3.62
N ARG A 20 23.67 26.74 2.63
CA ARG A 20 25.13 26.53 2.82
C ARG A 20 25.87 27.79 3.25
N THR A 21 25.51 28.93 2.67
CA THR A 21 26.16 30.22 3.06
C THR A 21 25.80 30.60 4.51
N ALA A 22 24.62 30.19 4.98
CA ALA A 22 24.16 30.39 6.35
C ALA A 22 24.65 29.31 7.33
N ASP A 23 25.45 28.33 6.87
CA ASP A 23 25.87 27.15 7.63
C ASP A 23 24.66 26.32 8.15
N GLU A 24 23.60 26.25 7.33
CA GLU A 24 22.37 25.50 7.63
C GLU A 24 22.27 24.22 6.80
N SER A 25 21.68 23.17 7.40
CA SER A 25 21.37 21.95 6.68
C SER A 25 20.18 22.14 5.74
N CYS A 26 20.28 21.60 4.53
CA CYS A 26 19.20 21.61 3.53
C CYS A 26 18.62 20.20 3.36
N ILE A 27 17.31 20.03 3.57
CA ILE A 27 16.61 18.78 3.34
C ILE A 27 15.66 18.98 2.15
N ILE A 28 15.79 18.14 1.12
CA ILE A 28 14.98 18.19 -0.09
C ILE A 28 14.08 16.95 -0.17
N PHE A 29 12.78 17.15 -0.11
CA PHE A 29 11.79 16.10 -0.41
C PHE A 29 11.38 16.19 -1.88
N THR A 30 11.53 15.11 -2.61
CA THR A 30 11.18 15.07 -4.03
C THR A 30 10.47 13.75 -4.38
N THR A 31 9.66 13.77 -5.43
CA THR A 31 9.11 12.55 -6.03
C THR A 31 10.06 12.01 -7.09
N TYR A 32 9.97 10.72 -7.44
CA TYR A 32 10.73 10.15 -8.56
C TYR A 32 10.53 10.92 -9.88
N HIS A 33 9.33 11.45 -10.12
CA HIS A 33 9.03 12.28 -11.30
C HIS A 33 9.81 13.60 -11.33
N SER A 34 10.07 14.18 -10.17
CA SER A 34 10.75 15.47 -10.03
C SER A 34 12.25 15.35 -9.74
N LEU A 35 12.74 14.15 -9.44
CA LEU A 35 14.15 13.91 -9.07
C LEU A 35 15.14 14.46 -10.10
N ARG A 36 14.80 14.37 -11.40
CA ARG A 36 15.61 14.96 -12.45
C ARG A 36 15.93 16.45 -12.23
N ARG A 37 14.97 17.20 -11.63
CA ARG A 37 15.17 18.63 -11.34
C ARG A 37 16.19 18.87 -10.25
N VAL A 38 16.27 17.95 -9.28
CA VAL A 38 17.29 18.00 -8.22
C VAL A 38 18.66 17.68 -8.80
N VAL A 39 18.75 16.66 -9.66
CA VAL A 39 20.00 16.31 -10.38
C VAL A 39 20.48 17.46 -11.26
N ASP A 40 19.57 18.06 -12.04
CA ASP A 40 19.86 19.19 -12.93
C ASP A 40 20.22 20.49 -12.16
N ALA A 41 19.94 20.57 -10.86
CA ALA A 41 20.34 21.68 -10.02
C ALA A 41 21.85 21.69 -9.71
N GLY A 42 22.55 20.57 -9.91
CA GLY A 42 24.00 20.45 -9.74
C GLY A 42 24.47 20.72 -8.30
N ILE A 43 23.65 20.37 -7.31
CA ILE A 43 23.98 20.54 -5.88
C ILE A 43 24.73 19.31 -5.36
N ASP A 44 25.61 19.54 -4.38
CA ASP A 44 26.22 18.43 -3.66
C ASP A 44 25.21 17.79 -2.72
N ILE A 45 25.19 16.47 -2.68
CA ILE A 45 24.25 15.68 -1.87
C ILE A 45 25.07 14.78 -0.95
N ASP A 46 25.02 15.05 0.35
CA ASP A 46 25.73 14.21 1.34
C ASP A 46 25.04 12.84 1.47
N VAL A 47 23.70 12.83 1.55
CA VAL A 47 22.93 11.60 1.71
C VAL A 47 21.64 11.65 0.90
N ALA A 48 21.38 10.59 0.15
CA ALA A 48 20.13 10.38 -0.57
C ALA A 48 19.39 9.13 -0.03
N TYR A 49 18.11 9.30 0.31
CA TYR A 49 17.22 8.21 0.72
C TYR A 49 16.16 7.98 -0.36
N PHE A 50 16.08 6.77 -0.85
CA PHE A 50 15.10 6.35 -1.87
C PHE A 50 14.08 5.41 -1.24
N ASP A 51 12.90 5.92 -0.91
CA ASP A 51 11.79 5.13 -0.41
C ASP A 51 11.05 4.47 -1.58
N GLU A 52 10.42 3.30 -1.36
CA GLU A 52 9.80 2.47 -2.40
C GLU A 52 10.73 2.29 -3.62
N ALA A 53 11.99 1.96 -3.35
CA ALA A 53 13.07 1.96 -4.33
C ALA A 53 12.87 0.99 -5.51
N HIS A 54 11.92 0.06 -5.42
CA HIS A 54 11.51 -0.76 -6.56
C HIS A 54 10.97 0.08 -7.74
N ASN A 55 10.49 1.31 -7.49
CA ASN A 55 10.09 2.25 -8.54
C ASN A 55 11.26 2.78 -9.35
N ALA A 56 12.44 2.89 -8.75
CA ALA A 56 13.67 3.28 -9.44
C ALA A 56 14.04 2.37 -10.61
N CYS A 57 13.60 1.11 -10.60
CA CYS A 57 13.86 0.13 -11.66
C CYS A 57 13.08 0.40 -12.95
N THR A 58 12.13 1.34 -12.98
CA THR A 58 11.38 1.67 -14.19
C THR A 58 12.22 2.47 -15.18
N LYS A 59 11.92 2.37 -16.50
CA LYS A 59 12.63 3.12 -17.53
C LYS A 59 12.66 4.63 -17.28
N GLN A 60 11.56 5.15 -16.73
CA GLN A 60 11.38 6.58 -16.49
C GLN A 60 12.26 7.11 -15.36
N PHE A 61 12.44 6.31 -14.29
CA PHE A 61 13.08 6.79 -13.07
C PHE A 61 14.52 6.32 -12.88
N PHE A 62 14.94 5.27 -13.59
CA PHE A 62 16.25 4.68 -13.40
C PHE A 62 17.39 5.67 -13.68
N VAL A 63 17.33 6.40 -14.81
CA VAL A 63 18.41 7.33 -15.19
C VAL A 63 18.61 8.46 -14.14
N PRO A 64 17.58 9.20 -13.71
CA PRO A 64 17.78 10.21 -12.68
C PRO A 64 18.18 9.63 -11.32
N VAL A 65 17.73 8.41 -10.97
CA VAL A 65 18.16 7.73 -9.74
C VAL A 65 19.63 7.35 -9.81
N ALA A 66 20.07 6.73 -10.88
CA ALA A 66 21.48 6.38 -11.10
C ALA A 66 22.37 7.62 -11.07
N ALA A 67 21.97 8.72 -11.70
CA ALA A 67 22.69 9.98 -11.65
C ALA A 67 22.76 10.53 -10.22
N CYS A 68 21.64 10.61 -9.51
CA CYS A 68 21.58 11.08 -8.12
C CYS A 68 22.45 10.20 -7.20
N SER A 69 22.40 8.88 -7.35
CA SER A 69 23.20 7.94 -6.56
C SER A 69 24.70 8.08 -6.80
N ASN A 70 25.10 8.42 -8.03
CA ASN A 70 26.50 8.65 -8.38
C ASN A 70 27.05 9.99 -7.87
N PHE A 71 26.19 11.00 -7.70
CA PHE A 71 26.58 12.32 -7.19
C PHE A 71 26.51 12.44 -5.67
N ALA A 72 25.65 11.61 -5.02
CA ALA A 72 25.53 11.61 -3.58
C ALA A 72 26.72 10.85 -2.93
N ASP A 73 27.25 11.39 -1.83
CA ASP A 73 28.29 10.70 -1.08
C ASP A 73 27.81 9.34 -0.55
N ARG A 74 26.54 9.26 -0.16
CA ARG A 74 25.89 8.04 0.31
C ARG A 74 24.47 7.95 -0.21
N SER A 75 24.07 6.76 -0.65
CA SER A 75 22.71 6.48 -1.11
C SER A 75 22.15 5.25 -0.42
N PHE A 76 20.91 5.35 0.07
CA PHE A 76 20.20 4.26 0.74
C PHE A 76 18.88 3.99 0.03
N PHE A 77 18.62 2.73 -0.25
CA PHE A 77 17.45 2.27 -1.00
C PHE A 77 16.58 1.37 -0.11
N PHE A 78 15.32 1.75 0.10
CA PHE A 78 14.38 1.03 0.94
C PHE A 78 13.24 0.46 0.10
N THR A 79 12.94 -0.81 0.27
CA THR A 79 11.79 -1.45 -0.36
C THR A 79 11.45 -2.76 0.35
N ALA A 80 10.15 -3.06 0.44
CA ALA A 80 9.66 -4.39 0.84
C ALA A 80 9.55 -5.36 -0.34
N THR A 81 9.65 -4.85 -1.58
CA THR A 81 9.37 -5.60 -2.82
C THR A 81 10.47 -5.37 -3.86
N PRO A 82 11.69 -5.89 -3.63
CA PRO A 82 12.80 -5.66 -4.55
C PRO A 82 12.51 -6.19 -5.95
N ARG A 83 12.95 -5.43 -6.96
CA ARG A 83 12.85 -5.81 -8.38
C ARG A 83 14.23 -6.15 -8.92
N GLN A 84 14.32 -7.25 -9.64
CA GLN A 84 15.57 -7.68 -10.29
C GLN A 84 15.45 -7.64 -11.81
N SER A 85 16.56 -7.39 -12.50
CA SER A 85 16.66 -7.47 -13.94
C SER A 85 17.54 -8.65 -14.33
N ARG A 86 17.11 -9.43 -15.34
CA ARG A 86 17.91 -10.54 -15.88
C ARG A 86 19.25 -10.08 -16.45
N ARG A 87 19.33 -8.86 -16.96
CA ARG A 87 20.54 -8.27 -17.55
C ARG A 87 21.39 -7.47 -16.57
N HIS A 88 20.96 -7.39 -15.30
CA HIS A 88 21.61 -6.56 -14.28
C HIS A 88 21.76 -5.07 -14.69
N ASP A 89 20.89 -4.58 -15.57
CA ASP A 89 20.91 -3.21 -16.06
C ASP A 89 20.16 -2.24 -15.14
N ARG A 90 18.85 -2.42 -14.98
CA ARG A 90 17.96 -1.51 -14.22
C ARG A 90 17.41 -2.11 -12.93
N GLY A 91 17.62 -3.38 -12.68
CA GLY A 91 17.15 -4.05 -11.45
C GLY A 91 17.99 -3.67 -10.25
N MET A 92 17.44 -3.86 -9.06
CA MET A 92 18.13 -3.62 -7.78
C MET A 92 19.33 -4.59 -7.57
N ASN A 93 19.45 -5.59 -8.42
CA ASN A 93 20.66 -6.43 -8.54
C ASN A 93 21.79 -5.77 -9.37
N ASN A 94 21.62 -4.55 -9.86
CA ASN A 94 22.71 -3.69 -10.35
C ASN A 94 23.39 -3.01 -9.16
N THR A 95 24.42 -3.67 -8.63
CA THR A 95 25.12 -3.19 -7.42
C THR A 95 25.91 -1.89 -7.63
N THR A 96 26.19 -1.49 -8.88
CA THR A 96 26.84 -0.22 -9.18
C THR A 96 25.94 0.97 -8.83
N VAL A 97 24.61 0.82 -8.97
CA VAL A 97 23.63 1.88 -8.68
C VAL A 97 23.03 1.70 -7.28
N PHE A 98 22.63 0.46 -6.93
CA PHE A 98 21.87 0.19 -5.71
C PHE A 98 22.71 -0.30 -4.53
N GLY A 99 24.00 -0.60 -4.76
CA GLY A 99 24.86 -1.15 -3.72
C GLY A 99 24.48 -2.60 -3.33
N ASN A 100 25.03 -3.03 -2.20
CA ASN A 100 24.73 -4.33 -1.62
C ASN A 100 23.57 -4.24 -0.62
N VAL A 101 22.84 -5.34 -0.43
CA VAL A 101 21.84 -5.44 0.64
C VAL A 101 22.55 -5.39 1.99
N ILE A 102 22.29 -4.36 2.76
CA ILE A 102 22.89 -4.13 4.08
C ILE A 102 21.99 -4.58 5.24
N CYS A 103 20.68 -4.66 4.99
CA CYS A 103 19.70 -5.09 5.97
C CYS A 103 18.54 -5.80 5.26
N ASN A 104 18.13 -6.93 5.77
CA ASN A 104 16.93 -7.64 5.35
C ASN A 104 16.21 -8.15 6.60
N VAL A 105 14.99 -7.66 6.85
CA VAL A 105 14.17 -8.08 7.99
C VAL A 105 13.03 -8.93 7.45
N PRO A 106 13.06 -10.26 7.64
CA PRO A 106 12.01 -11.15 7.16
C PRO A 106 10.67 -10.90 7.88
N ALA A 107 9.55 -11.09 7.18
CA ALA A 107 8.23 -10.92 7.78
C ALA A 107 7.97 -11.79 9.02
N PRO A 108 8.44 -13.06 9.11
CA PRO A 108 8.32 -13.84 10.34
C PRO A 108 9.01 -13.19 11.56
N GLU A 109 10.15 -12.55 11.36
CA GLU A 109 10.81 -11.79 12.43
C GLU A 109 9.97 -10.58 12.88
N LEU A 110 9.37 -9.88 11.94
CA LEU A 110 8.45 -8.76 12.24
C LEU A 110 7.18 -9.22 12.98
N ILE A 111 6.68 -10.41 12.68
CA ILE A 111 5.56 -11.02 13.43
C ILE A 111 6.02 -11.38 14.84
N ASN A 112 7.16 -12.05 14.98
CA ASN A 112 7.68 -12.50 16.26
C ASN A 112 8.02 -11.34 17.20
N ASN A 113 8.49 -10.22 16.67
CA ASN A 113 8.79 -9.03 17.49
C ASN A 113 7.56 -8.10 17.68
N GLY A 114 6.39 -8.47 17.17
CA GLY A 114 5.15 -7.71 17.35
C GLY A 114 5.05 -6.43 16.52
N SER A 115 5.83 -6.31 15.43
CA SER A 115 5.73 -5.15 14.52
C SER A 115 4.58 -5.26 13.53
N ILE A 116 4.24 -6.48 13.12
CA ILE A 116 3.10 -6.81 12.25
C ILE A 116 2.39 -8.06 12.76
N ILE A 117 1.20 -8.33 12.21
CA ILE A 117 0.41 -9.54 12.47
C ILE A 117 0.35 -10.42 11.21
N PRO A 118 0.07 -11.73 11.33
CA PRO A 118 0.00 -12.62 10.18
C PRO A 118 -1.22 -12.31 9.29
N PRO A 119 -1.11 -12.49 7.96
CA PRO A 119 -2.26 -12.50 7.07
C PRO A 119 -2.96 -13.86 7.07
N VAL A 120 -4.29 -13.84 6.90
CA VAL A 120 -5.13 -15.03 6.65
C VAL A 120 -5.82 -14.85 5.31
N VAL A 121 -5.59 -15.79 4.39
CA VAL A 121 -6.21 -15.79 3.07
C VAL A 121 -7.49 -16.61 3.10
N VAL A 122 -8.60 -15.99 2.66
CA VAL A 122 -9.92 -16.63 2.58
C VAL A 122 -10.38 -16.61 1.12
N GLY A 123 -10.56 -17.81 0.55
CA GLY A 123 -11.19 -17.96 -0.76
C GLY A 123 -12.71 -17.95 -0.63
N ILE A 124 -13.37 -17.09 -1.38
CA ILE A 124 -14.84 -17.01 -1.39
C ILE A 124 -15.35 -17.57 -2.72
N GLU A 125 -15.90 -18.76 -2.71
CA GLU A 125 -16.47 -19.37 -3.89
C GLU A 125 -17.75 -18.65 -4.32
N THR A 126 -17.80 -18.25 -5.58
CA THR A 126 -18.98 -17.68 -6.21
C THR A 126 -19.36 -18.52 -7.41
N ASN A 127 -20.58 -19.02 -7.45
CA ASN A 127 -21.10 -19.81 -8.58
C ASN A 127 -21.52 -18.93 -9.78
N ALA A 128 -21.10 -17.66 -9.79
CA ALA A 128 -21.49 -16.70 -10.79
C ALA A 128 -20.53 -16.72 -12.00
N ASP A 129 -21.11 -16.73 -13.20
CA ASP A 129 -20.35 -16.54 -14.44
C ASP A 129 -20.09 -15.06 -14.67
N ARG A 130 -18.87 -14.63 -14.33
CA ARG A 130 -18.44 -13.24 -14.37
C ARG A 130 -17.99 -12.85 -15.77
N THR A 131 -18.87 -12.20 -16.52
CA THR A 131 -18.63 -11.61 -17.85
C THR A 131 -18.30 -10.10 -17.74
N LYS A 132 -17.99 -9.43 -18.85
CA LYS A 132 -17.77 -7.98 -18.87
C LYS A 132 -19.03 -7.18 -18.48
N ASP A 133 -20.20 -7.70 -18.79
CA ASP A 133 -21.48 -7.01 -18.55
C ASP A 133 -21.99 -7.26 -17.13
N SER A 134 -21.83 -8.48 -16.61
CA SER A 134 -22.26 -8.87 -15.26
C SER A 134 -21.24 -8.52 -14.16
N ALA A 135 -19.99 -8.18 -14.51
CA ALA A 135 -18.90 -8.00 -13.56
C ALA A 135 -19.20 -7.03 -12.42
N ALA A 136 -19.85 -5.90 -12.72
CA ALA A 136 -20.12 -4.89 -11.70
C ALA A 136 -21.14 -5.38 -10.66
N GLN A 137 -22.20 -6.06 -11.10
CA GLN A 137 -23.20 -6.61 -10.19
C GLN A 137 -22.64 -7.77 -9.38
N ILE A 138 -21.95 -8.70 -10.04
CA ILE A 138 -21.34 -9.85 -9.35
C ILE A 138 -20.30 -9.41 -8.33
N ASP A 139 -19.45 -8.43 -8.67
CA ASP A 139 -18.46 -7.90 -7.75
C ASP A 139 -19.12 -7.17 -6.57
N ALA A 140 -20.22 -6.43 -6.81
CA ALA A 140 -20.99 -5.77 -5.76
C ALA A 140 -21.65 -6.79 -4.81
N ASP A 141 -22.34 -7.79 -5.36
CA ASP A 141 -22.96 -8.86 -4.57
C ASP A 141 -21.93 -9.64 -3.76
N THR A 142 -20.75 -9.88 -4.36
CA THR A 142 -19.65 -10.56 -3.68
C THR A 142 -19.13 -9.75 -2.50
N VAL A 143 -18.93 -8.43 -2.67
CA VAL A 143 -18.50 -7.54 -1.56
C VAL A 143 -19.55 -7.54 -0.46
N SER A 144 -20.83 -7.39 -0.78
CA SER A 144 -21.93 -7.44 0.19
C SER A 144 -21.93 -8.76 0.95
N ASN A 145 -21.86 -9.89 0.25
CA ASN A 145 -21.85 -11.23 0.86
C ASN A 145 -20.62 -11.45 1.77
N ILE A 146 -19.44 -10.95 1.39
CA ILE A 146 -18.27 -11.05 2.24
C ILE A 146 -18.47 -10.25 3.53
N ILE A 147 -18.98 -9.03 3.42
CA ILE A 147 -19.21 -8.15 4.56
C ILE A 147 -20.31 -8.71 5.49
N ASP A 148 -21.33 -9.36 4.94
CA ASP A 148 -22.39 -10.03 5.71
C ASP A 148 -21.89 -11.16 6.60
N ASN A 149 -20.81 -11.79 6.19
CA ASN A 149 -20.21 -12.92 6.90
C ASN A 149 -19.02 -12.49 7.79
N LEU A 150 -18.75 -11.18 7.93
CA LEU A 150 -17.75 -10.71 8.88
C LEU A 150 -18.28 -10.78 10.32
N ASP A 151 -17.37 -11.07 11.24
CA ASP A 151 -17.71 -11.11 12.66
C ASP A 151 -18.11 -9.70 13.16
N ASP A 152 -19.34 -9.55 13.65
CA ASP A 152 -19.88 -8.29 14.17
C ASP A 152 -19.23 -7.80 15.48
N ASN A 153 -18.42 -8.66 16.12
CA ASN A 153 -17.77 -8.32 17.39
C ASN A 153 -16.65 -7.25 17.26
N GLN A 154 -16.22 -6.96 16.05
CA GLN A 154 -15.23 -5.91 15.78
C GLN A 154 -15.72 -4.98 14.68
N ALA A 155 -15.53 -3.67 14.89
CA ALA A 155 -15.81 -2.69 13.84
C ALA A 155 -14.90 -2.94 12.61
N ALA A 156 -15.42 -3.66 11.62
CA ALA A 156 -14.65 -4.02 10.44
C ALA A 156 -14.33 -2.79 9.59
N LYS A 157 -13.08 -2.71 9.15
CA LYS A 157 -12.52 -1.66 8.29
C LYS A 157 -11.97 -2.35 7.05
N VAL A 158 -12.71 -2.23 5.95
CA VAL A 158 -12.52 -3.05 4.76
C VAL A 158 -11.93 -2.23 3.63
N LEU A 159 -10.84 -2.73 3.03
CA LEU A 159 -10.24 -2.19 1.82
C LEU A 159 -10.66 -3.05 0.63
N VAL A 160 -11.27 -2.46 -0.41
CA VAL A 160 -11.68 -3.16 -1.63
C VAL A 160 -10.86 -2.70 -2.82
N ALA A 161 -10.03 -3.59 -3.36
CA ALA A 161 -9.26 -3.37 -4.58
C ALA A 161 -10.11 -3.72 -5.81
N ALA A 162 -10.72 -2.70 -6.42
CA ALA A 162 -11.62 -2.85 -7.56
C ALA A 162 -10.88 -3.23 -8.86
N PRO A 163 -11.53 -3.92 -9.82
CA PRO A 163 -10.90 -4.36 -11.06
C PRO A 163 -10.53 -3.21 -12.00
N SER A 164 -11.34 -2.15 -12.01
CA SER A 164 -11.10 -0.93 -12.78
C SER A 164 -11.97 0.22 -12.26
N SER A 165 -11.61 1.46 -12.58
CA SER A 165 -12.46 2.62 -12.26
C SER A 165 -13.85 2.55 -12.92
N ARG A 166 -13.97 1.91 -14.10
CA ARG A 166 -15.25 1.75 -14.79
C ARG A 166 -16.16 0.76 -14.03
N VAL A 167 -15.64 -0.42 -13.67
CA VAL A 167 -16.39 -1.43 -12.91
C VAL A 167 -16.77 -0.84 -11.55
N LEU A 168 -15.84 -0.20 -10.85
CA LEU A 168 -16.13 0.46 -9.58
C LEU A 168 -17.25 1.49 -9.70
N GLY A 169 -17.22 2.36 -10.72
CA GLY A 169 -18.29 3.34 -10.95
C GLY A 169 -19.66 2.70 -11.19
N ARG A 170 -19.71 1.53 -11.85
CA ARG A 170 -20.97 0.77 -12.02
C ARG A 170 -21.40 0.08 -10.71
N MET A 171 -20.49 -0.52 -9.97
CA MET A 171 -20.77 -1.10 -8.65
C MET A 171 -21.42 -0.08 -7.72
N LEU A 172 -20.82 1.12 -7.64
CA LEU A 172 -21.30 2.19 -6.76
C LEU A 172 -22.60 2.86 -7.24
N GLY A 173 -22.82 2.95 -8.55
CA GLY A 173 -23.94 3.71 -9.13
C GLY A 173 -25.09 2.88 -9.70
N GLN A 174 -24.95 1.57 -9.85
CA GLN A 174 -25.94 0.72 -10.52
C GLN A 174 -26.36 -0.51 -9.72
N SER A 175 -25.79 -0.72 -8.52
CA SER A 175 -26.18 -1.79 -7.61
C SER A 175 -26.69 -1.23 -6.29
N ASP A 176 -27.38 -2.06 -5.53
CA ASP A 176 -27.92 -1.73 -4.21
C ASP A 176 -26.84 -1.84 -3.09
N MET A 177 -25.59 -2.14 -3.47
CA MET A 177 -24.48 -2.39 -2.53
C MET A 177 -24.29 -1.27 -1.51
N ILE A 178 -24.31 0.00 -1.96
CA ILE A 178 -24.13 1.14 -1.04
C ILE A 178 -25.24 1.17 0.01
N GLN A 179 -26.49 0.95 -0.40
CA GLN A 179 -27.62 0.92 0.54
C GLN A 179 -27.50 -0.25 1.50
N GLN A 180 -27.16 -1.43 1.02
CA GLN A 180 -26.93 -2.61 1.86
C GLN A 180 -25.81 -2.38 2.89
N LEU A 181 -24.72 -1.70 2.51
CA LEU A 181 -23.63 -1.34 3.45
C LEU A 181 -24.10 -0.34 4.50
N LYS A 182 -24.86 0.68 4.12
CA LYS A 182 -25.42 1.67 5.04
C LYS A 182 -26.41 1.05 6.02
N ASP A 183 -27.25 0.13 5.57
CA ASP A 183 -28.21 -0.59 6.42
C ASP A 183 -27.53 -1.44 7.51
N ARG A 184 -26.21 -1.70 7.36
CA ARG A 184 -25.34 -2.39 8.33
C ARG A 184 -24.40 -1.46 9.07
N ASP A 185 -24.69 -0.15 9.08
CA ASP A 185 -23.90 0.90 9.72
C ASP A 185 -22.46 1.07 9.16
N TYR A 186 -22.21 0.66 7.90
CA TYR A 186 -20.94 0.93 7.25
C TYR A 186 -20.95 2.30 6.57
N HIS A 187 -19.92 3.06 6.83
CA HIS A 187 -19.58 4.22 6.00
C HIS A 187 -18.91 3.76 4.70
N VAL A 188 -19.19 4.44 3.60
CA VAL A 188 -18.65 4.10 2.28
C VAL A 188 -17.73 5.22 1.78
N LEU A 189 -16.47 4.88 1.55
CA LEU A 189 -15.49 5.79 0.97
C LEU A 189 -15.03 5.26 -0.37
N HIS A 190 -14.84 6.14 -1.34
CA HIS A 190 -14.19 5.72 -2.58
C HIS A 190 -13.34 6.83 -3.18
N ILE A 191 -12.23 6.43 -3.82
CA ILE A 191 -11.34 7.35 -4.50
C ILE A 191 -10.83 6.77 -5.82
N THR A 192 -10.99 7.53 -6.88
CA THR A 192 -10.45 7.20 -8.20
C THR A 192 -9.93 8.45 -8.88
N SER A 193 -8.97 8.30 -9.80
CA SER A 193 -8.49 9.42 -10.62
C SER A 193 -9.58 9.99 -11.55
N LYS A 194 -10.56 9.16 -11.94
CA LYS A 194 -11.62 9.55 -12.87
C LYS A 194 -12.79 10.26 -12.20
N PHE A 195 -13.22 9.80 -11.02
CA PHE A 195 -14.43 10.31 -10.35
C PHE A 195 -14.12 11.19 -9.15
N GLY A 196 -12.87 11.23 -8.70
CA GLY A 196 -12.44 11.97 -7.51
C GLY A 196 -12.63 11.15 -6.23
N ALA A 197 -12.75 11.85 -5.11
CA ALA A 197 -12.87 11.29 -3.77
C ALA A 197 -14.25 11.58 -3.19
N TYR A 198 -14.83 10.59 -2.51
CA TYR A 198 -16.12 10.66 -1.85
C TYR A 198 -16.07 10.03 -0.47
N VAL A 199 -16.75 10.64 0.47
CA VAL A 199 -17.01 10.14 1.81
C VAL A 199 -18.54 10.05 1.95
N ASP A 200 -19.04 8.84 2.08
CA ASP A 200 -20.45 8.52 1.89
C ASP A 200 -20.97 9.09 0.56
N ASP A 201 -21.99 9.93 0.59
CA ASP A 201 -22.55 10.52 -0.64
C ASP A 201 -21.94 11.88 -1.00
N ARG A 202 -20.97 12.38 -0.19
CA ARG A 202 -20.41 13.71 -0.34
C ARG A 202 -19.09 13.67 -1.08
N LYS A 203 -18.99 14.43 -2.17
CA LYS A 203 -17.72 14.66 -2.86
C LYS A 203 -16.81 15.55 -2.01
N VAL A 204 -15.57 15.11 -1.83
CA VAL A 204 -14.57 15.82 -1.02
C VAL A 204 -13.28 16.04 -1.81
N ASN A 205 -12.41 16.92 -1.32
CA ASN A 205 -11.06 17.01 -1.86
C ASN A 205 -10.19 15.86 -1.33
N ARG A 206 -9.00 15.71 -1.92
CA ARG A 206 -8.09 14.59 -1.60
C ARG A 206 -7.59 14.66 -0.15
N GLU A 207 -7.31 15.85 0.34
CA GLU A 207 -6.82 16.06 1.70
C GLU A 207 -7.88 15.68 2.74
N GLU A 208 -9.11 16.17 2.56
CA GLU A 208 -10.25 15.83 3.41
C GLU A 208 -10.53 14.32 3.42
N PHE A 209 -10.45 13.68 2.24
CA PHE A 209 -10.62 12.23 2.15
C PHE A 209 -9.61 11.46 3.03
N PHE A 210 -8.33 11.81 2.93
CA PHE A 210 -7.29 11.11 3.71
C PHE A 210 -7.33 11.45 5.19
N ASN A 211 -7.68 12.67 5.55
CA ASN A 211 -7.90 13.06 6.95
C ASN A 211 -9.05 12.27 7.56
N THR A 212 -10.18 12.15 6.84
CA THR A 212 -11.32 11.33 7.27
C THR A 212 -10.94 9.86 7.40
N LEU A 213 -10.27 9.29 6.40
CA LEU A 213 -9.84 7.90 6.40
C LEU A 213 -8.89 7.59 7.57
N THR A 214 -7.99 8.52 7.89
CA THR A 214 -7.07 8.39 9.03
C THR A 214 -7.81 8.50 10.38
N ALA A 215 -8.73 9.46 10.50
CA ALA A 215 -9.53 9.65 11.71
C ALA A 215 -10.41 8.41 11.99
N TRP A 216 -11.17 7.96 10.99
CA TRP A 216 -12.03 6.78 11.12
C TRP A 216 -11.23 5.49 11.28
N GLY A 217 -10.08 5.40 10.63
CA GLY A 217 -9.17 4.28 10.82
C GLY A 217 -8.69 4.13 12.25
N SER A 218 -8.48 5.26 12.92
CA SER A 218 -8.02 5.31 14.32
C SER A 218 -9.16 5.16 15.36
N ASP A 219 -10.41 5.31 14.95
CA ASP A 219 -11.58 5.19 15.82
C ASP A 219 -12.05 3.71 15.88
N PRO A 220 -11.96 3.04 17.04
CA PRO A 220 -12.35 1.63 17.18
C PRO A 220 -13.84 1.36 16.95
N SER A 221 -14.70 2.38 17.03
CA SER A 221 -16.14 2.24 16.85
C SER A 221 -16.59 2.36 15.40
N LYS A 222 -15.74 2.88 14.50
CA LYS A 222 -16.10 3.16 13.11
C LYS A 222 -15.98 1.91 12.23
N LYS A 223 -17.10 1.58 11.56
CA LYS A 223 -17.16 0.58 10.48
C LYS A 223 -17.10 1.32 9.14
N PHE A 224 -16.23 0.92 8.24
CA PHE A 224 -16.21 1.50 6.89
C PHE A 224 -15.68 0.55 5.82
N VAL A 225 -16.10 0.81 4.59
CA VAL A 225 -15.57 0.17 3.39
C VAL A 225 -14.96 1.24 2.50
N VAL A 226 -13.69 1.10 2.15
CA VAL A 226 -13.01 2.00 1.23
C VAL A 226 -12.71 1.30 -0.08
N PHE A 227 -13.22 1.83 -1.17
CA PHE A 227 -13.02 1.33 -2.52
C PHE A 227 -11.97 2.13 -3.25
N HIS A 228 -11.05 1.42 -3.91
CA HIS A 228 -10.04 2.06 -4.77
C HIS A 228 -9.70 1.19 -5.98
N TYR A 229 -9.06 1.80 -6.98
CA TYR A 229 -8.44 1.07 -8.09
C TYR A 229 -6.92 1.04 -7.97
N SER A 230 -6.26 2.20 -7.93
CA SER A 230 -4.79 2.30 -7.86
C SER A 230 -4.27 3.28 -6.82
N ILE A 231 -5.08 4.29 -6.44
CA ILE A 231 -4.62 5.43 -5.62
C ILE A 231 -4.18 5.02 -4.21
N LEU A 232 -4.77 3.96 -3.65
CA LEU A 232 -4.42 3.45 -2.32
C LEU A 232 -3.38 2.32 -2.37
N SER A 233 -2.80 2.00 -3.53
CA SER A 233 -1.82 0.92 -3.64
C SER A 233 -0.44 1.30 -3.08
N GLU A 234 -0.04 2.57 -3.11
CA GLU A 234 1.27 3.03 -2.63
C GLU A 234 1.17 4.22 -1.67
N GLY A 235 2.05 4.27 -0.68
CA GLY A 235 2.35 5.46 0.15
C GLY A 235 1.27 5.93 1.13
N ILE A 236 0.10 5.28 1.25
CA ILE A 236 -0.99 5.74 2.10
C ILE A 236 -1.14 4.86 3.33
N ASN A 237 -1.11 5.50 4.49
CA ASN A 237 -1.38 4.83 5.74
C ASN A 237 -2.87 4.88 6.07
N VAL A 238 -3.55 3.73 6.03
CA VAL A 238 -4.90 3.58 6.58
C VAL A 238 -4.78 2.81 7.89
N PRO A 239 -4.87 3.47 9.04
CA PRO A 239 -4.80 2.78 10.32
C PRO A 239 -6.02 1.87 10.51
N GLY A 240 -5.84 0.81 11.29
CA GLY A 240 -6.93 -0.04 11.75
C GLY A 240 -7.61 -0.92 10.68
N LEU A 241 -7.13 -0.98 9.44
CA LEU A 241 -7.68 -1.90 8.43
C LEU A 241 -7.64 -3.34 8.93
N THR A 242 -8.77 -4.03 8.86
CA THR A 242 -8.94 -5.41 9.31
C THR A 242 -9.03 -6.39 8.13
N HIS A 243 -9.65 -5.97 7.05
CA HIS A 243 -9.95 -6.82 5.90
C HIS A 243 -9.52 -6.15 4.59
N CYS A 244 -9.12 -6.97 3.64
CA CYS A 244 -8.89 -6.58 2.25
C CYS A 244 -9.64 -7.54 1.32
N ILE A 245 -10.39 -7.01 0.35
CA ILE A 245 -11.09 -7.77 -0.68
C ILE A 245 -10.41 -7.50 -2.02
N LEU A 246 -9.89 -8.54 -2.66
CA LEU A 246 -9.19 -8.46 -3.94
C LEU A 246 -10.11 -8.87 -5.08
N LEU A 247 -10.77 -7.91 -5.74
CA LEU A 247 -11.66 -8.16 -6.89
C LEU A 247 -10.91 -8.27 -8.23
N ARG A 248 -9.58 -8.17 -8.21
CA ARG A 248 -8.73 -8.25 -9.41
C ARG A 248 -7.47 -9.06 -9.16
N ASN A 249 -6.93 -9.62 -10.24
CA ASN A 249 -5.59 -10.19 -10.20
C ASN A 249 -4.56 -9.07 -9.99
N LEU A 250 -3.83 -9.15 -8.89
CA LEU A 250 -2.70 -8.29 -8.59
C LEU A 250 -1.39 -9.00 -9.00
N ASN A 251 -0.40 -8.24 -9.43
CA ASN A 251 0.95 -8.78 -9.49
C ASN A 251 1.50 -8.99 -8.06
N VAL A 252 2.62 -9.71 -7.94
CA VAL A 252 3.18 -10.09 -6.63
C VAL A 252 3.50 -8.87 -5.75
N VAL A 253 3.98 -7.79 -6.35
CA VAL A 253 4.31 -6.54 -5.64
C VAL A 253 3.04 -5.85 -5.13
N GLU A 254 2.05 -5.63 -6.01
CA GLU A 254 0.76 -5.04 -5.61
C GLU A 254 0.05 -5.88 -4.55
N MET A 255 0.13 -7.20 -4.67
CA MET A 255 -0.43 -8.15 -3.70
C MET A 255 0.25 -8.00 -2.34
N ALA A 256 1.58 -8.03 -2.28
CA ALA A 256 2.33 -7.85 -1.04
C ALA A 256 2.07 -6.49 -0.39
N GLN A 257 2.01 -5.42 -1.17
CA GLN A 257 1.69 -4.07 -0.68
C GLN A 257 0.26 -3.96 -0.14
N THR A 258 -0.71 -4.61 -0.80
CA THR A 258 -2.10 -4.60 -0.36
C THR A 258 -2.29 -5.42 0.93
N ILE A 259 -1.66 -6.60 1.01
CA ILE A 259 -1.61 -7.41 2.25
C ILE A 259 -0.94 -6.60 3.36
N GLY A 260 0.17 -5.93 3.08
CA GLY A 260 0.92 -5.09 4.01
C GLY A 260 0.07 -4.03 4.73
N ARG A 261 -1.08 -3.65 4.17
CA ARG A 261 -1.98 -2.69 4.79
C ARG A 261 -2.86 -3.27 5.87
N VAL A 262 -3.29 -4.51 5.72
CA VAL A 262 -4.17 -5.18 6.69
C VAL A 262 -3.44 -5.93 7.78
N ILE A 263 -2.12 -6.12 7.66
CA ILE A 263 -1.31 -6.80 8.69
C ILE A 263 -0.65 -5.83 9.68
N ARG A 264 -0.94 -4.55 9.61
CA ARG A 264 -0.46 -3.58 10.60
C ARG A 264 -1.08 -3.88 11.96
N ILE A 265 -0.24 -3.83 12.99
CA ILE A 265 -0.71 -4.04 14.36
C ILE A 265 -1.67 -2.92 14.78
N ASP A 266 -2.62 -3.24 15.64
CA ASP A 266 -3.46 -2.24 16.30
C ASP A 266 -2.62 -1.34 17.22
N ARG A 267 -2.97 -0.05 17.30
CA ARG A 267 -2.21 0.92 18.10
C ARG A 267 -2.19 0.61 19.59
N ASN A 268 -3.31 0.11 20.10
CA ASN A 268 -3.41 -0.25 21.51
C ASN A 268 -2.61 -1.53 21.80
N ASP A 269 -2.61 -2.49 20.87
CA ASP A 269 -1.77 -3.68 20.98
C ASP A 269 -0.29 -3.33 20.92
N ALA A 270 0.11 -2.41 20.05
CA ALA A 270 1.48 -1.90 20.01
C ALA A 270 1.89 -1.20 21.32
N ALA A 271 1.00 -0.39 21.90
CA ALA A 271 1.22 0.26 23.20
C ALA A 271 1.30 -0.76 24.35
N ASP A 272 0.43 -1.77 24.33
CA ASP A 272 0.41 -2.83 25.34
C ASP A 272 1.67 -3.73 25.23
N ILE A 273 2.20 -3.97 24.04
CA ILE A 273 3.50 -4.64 23.84
C ILE A 273 4.62 -3.76 24.40
N ALA A 274 4.66 -2.48 24.04
CA ALA A 274 5.69 -1.56 24.52
C ALA A 274 5.72 -1.41 26.03
N SER A 275 4.55 -1.53 26.69
CA SER A 275 4.43 -1.51 28.16
C SER A 275 4.61 -2.86 28.86
N GLY A 276 4.84 -3.95 28.07
CA GLY A 276 5.01 -5.30 28.60
C GLY A 276 3.72 -6.00 29.04
N LYS A 277 2.54 -5.44 28.72
CA LYS A 277 1.25 -6.09 29.00
C LYS A 277 0.93 -7.22 28.04
N LEU A 278 1.38 -7.11 26.79
CA LEU A 278 1.28 -8.14 25.78
C LEU A 278 2.68 -8.62 25.39
N THR A 279 2.80 -9.92 25.14
CA THR A 279 4.05 -10.51 24.67
C THR A 279 4.14 -10.37 23.15
N PRO A 280 5.25 -9.84 22.61
CA PRO A 280 5.48 -9.81 21.18
C PRO A 280 5.32 -11.18 20.53
N GLY A 281 4.71 -11.24 19.34
CA GLY A 281 4.53 -12.48 18.57
C GLY A 281 3.37 -13.37 19.01
N GLN A 282 2.78 -13.14 20.18
CA GLN A 282 1.60 -13.89 20.64
C GLN A 282 0.31 -13.27 20.10
N CYS A 283 0.18 -13.23 18.77
CA CYS A 283 -0.90 -12.53 18.07
C CYS A 283 -2.31 -13.01 18.46
N GLN A 284 -2.48 -14.24 18.95
CA GLN A 284 -3.77 -14.76 19.43
C GLN A 284 -4.36 -13.99 20.60
N PHE A 285 -3.55 -13.23 21.32
CA PHE A 285 -3.99 -12.40 22.47
C PHE A 285 -4.18 -10.92 22.10
N TYR A 286 -3.91 -10.55 20.85
CA TYR A 286 -4.09 -9.20 20.37
C TYR A 286 -5.56 -8.92 20.05
N ARG A 287 -6.00 -7.66 20.16
CA ARG A 287 -7.33 -7.20 19.71
C ARG A 287 -7.55 -7.49 18.24
N LYS A 288 -6.46 -7.38 17.48
CA LYS A 288 -6.40 -7.73 16.06
C LYS A 288 -5.34 -8.83 15.87
N SER A 289 -5.78 -10.07 15.86
CA SER A 289 -4.88 -11.24 15.79
C SER A 289 -4.28 -11.49 14.41
N CYS A 290 -4.97 -11.10 13.32
CA CYS A 290 -4.55 -11.29 11.94
C CYS A 290 -5.16 -10.23 11.01
N GLY A 291 -4.64 -10.15 9.79
CA GLY A 291 -5.23 -9.38 8.70
C GLY A 291 -5.90 -10.31 7.68
N PHE A 292 -7.19 -10.12 7.41
CA PHE A 292 -7.92 -10.97 6.48
C PHE A 292 -7.79 -10.48 5.03
N VAL A 293 -7.54 -11.43 4.12
CA VAL A 293 -7.46 -11.18 2.68
C VAL A 293 -8.45 -12.08 1.96
N SER A 294 -9.59 -11.54 1.55
CA SER A 294 -10.64 -12.27 0.84
C SER A 294 -10.44 -12.18 -0.66
N VAL A 295 -10.50 -13.33 -1.34
CA VAL A 295 -10.37 -13.42 -2.79
C VAL A 295 -11.59 -14.16 -3.35
N PRO A 296 -12.40 -13.48 -4.16
CA PRO A 296 -13.49 -14.15 -4.88
C PRO A 296 -12.96 -15.18 -5.88
N VAL A 297 -13.55 -16.35 -5.85
CA VAL A 297 -13.26 -17.48 -6.74
C VAL A 297 -14.41 -17.62 -7.71
N HIS A 298 -14.29 -17.00 -8.85
CA HIS A 298 -15.24 -17.23 -9.96
C HIS A 298 -14.82 -18.47 -10.73
N ASN A 299 -15.79 -19.27 -11.19
CA ASN A 299 -15.61 -20.51 -11.96
C ASN A 299 -14.32 -20.52 -12.82
N ASN A 300 -13.56 -21.59 -12.85
CA ASN A 300 -12.36 -21.86 -13.66
C ASN A 300 -11.04 -21.12 -13.32
N TYR A 301 -11.04 -19.91 -12.74
CA TYR A 301 -9.80 -19.17 -12.44
C TYR A 301 -9.50 -19.02 -10.95
N GLY A 302 -10.48 -19.22 -10.11
CA GLY A 302 -10.40 -18.86 -8.71
C GLY A 302 -9.47 -19.74 -7.90
N ALA A 303 -9.51 -21.05 -8.06
CA ALA A 303 -8.64 -21.98 -7.33
C ALA A 303 -7.15 -21.71 -7.62
N ALA A 304 -6.80 -21.38 -8.87
CA ALA A 304 -5.44 -21.00 -9.25
C ALA A 304 -5.01 -19.67 -8.61
N THR A 305 -5.93 -18.71 -8.51
CA THR A 305 -5.66 -17.40 -7.88
C THR A 305 -5.44 -17.56 -6.37
N ILE A 306 -6.27 -18.33 -5.68
CA ILE A 306 -6.09 -18.62 -4.25
C ILE A 306 -4.75 -19.32 -4.00
N LYS A 307 -4.48 -20.39 -4.77
CA LYS A 307 -3.22 -21.13 -4.63
C LYS A 307 -2.00 -20.23 -4.86
N ARG A 308 -2.07 -19.34 -5.84
CA ARG A 308 -1.01 -18.37 -6.10
C ARG A 308 -0.85 -17.38 -4.93
N LEU A 309 -1.95 -16.84 -4.42
CA LEU A 309 -1.94 -15.93 -3.28
C LEU A 309 -1.41 -16.64 -2.03
N GLN A 310 -1.87 -17.87 -1.74
CA GLN A 310 -1.37 -18.65 -0.63
C GLN A 310 0.14 -18.91 -0.75
N ASN A 311 0.63 -19.26 -1.94
CA ASN A 311 2.06 -19.43 -2.17
C ASN A 311 2.86 -18.15 -1.91
N VAL A 312 2.31 -16.97 -2.27
CA VAL A 312 2.94 -15.67 -1.99
C VAL A 312 2.96 -15.40 -0.49
N VAL A 313 1.85 -15.64 0.20
CA VAL A 313 1.76 -15.47 1.66
C VAL A 313 2.72 -16.42 2.38
N ASP A 314 2.75 -17.68 2.00
CA ASP A 314 3.65 -18.68 2.59
C ASP A 314 5.14 -18.33 2.36
N ALA A 315 5.46 -17.87 1.15
CA ALA A 315 6.83 -17.46 0.84
C ALA A 315 7.27 -16.26 1.70
N ILE A 316 6.43 -15.23 1.80
CA ILE A 316 6.78 -13.98 2.50
C ILE A 316 6.67 -14.15 4.03
N PHE A 317 5.52 -14.64 4.51
CA PHE A 317 5.17 -14.56 5.94
C PHE A 317 5.52 -15.81 6.74
N VAL A 318 5.75 -16.95 6.05
CA VAL A 318 6.19 -18.19 6.70
C VAL A 318 7.68 -18.45 6.46
N LYS A 319 8.14 -18.34 5.21
CA LYS A 319 9.53 -18.63 4.84
C LYS A 319 10.44 -17.40 4.87
N GLY A 320 9.90 -16.21 5.00
CA GLY A 320 10.68 -14.96 5.03
C GLY A 320 11.35 -14.60 3.71
N ILE A 321 10.87 -15.14 2.59
CA ILE A 321 11.40 -14.85 1.25
C ILE A 321 10.74 -13.58 0.73
N PRO A 322 11.49 -12.51 0.44
CA PRO A 322 10.90 -11.29 -0.09
C PRO A 322 10.25 -11.53 -1.47
N PRO A 323 9.14 -10.84 -1.79
CA PRO A 323 8.50 -10.95 -3.09
C PRO A 323 9.39 -10.35 -4.16
N LEU A 324 10.00 -11.19 -4.99
CA LEU A 324 10.84 -10.76 -6.10
C LEU A 324 10.01 -10.54 -7.36
N ALA A 325 10.14 -9.38 -7.97
CA ALA A 325 9.59 -9.08 -9.28
C ALA A 325 10.71 -8.90 -10.30
N LEU A 326 10.48 -9.33 -11.54
CA LEU A 326 11.39 -9.08 -12.66
C LEU A 326 11.01 -7.76 -13.34
N VAL A 327 12.04 -7.04 -13.80
CA VAL A 327 11.92 -5.79 -14.59
C VAL A 327 12.10 -6.11 -16.07
#